data_1b61e5575d8c1b544ba9e1b37a77603c
#
_entry.id   1b61e5575d8c1b544ba9e1b37a77603c
#
_cell.length_a   1.000
_cell.length_b   1.000
_cell.length_c   1.000
_cell.angle_alpha   90.00
_cell.angle_beta   90.00
_cell.angle_gamma   90.00
#
_symmetry.space_group_name_H-M   'P 1'
#
loop_
_entity.id
_entity.type
_entity.pdbx_description
1 polymer ?
#
loop_
_entity_poly.entity_id
_entity_poly.type
_entity_poly.pdbx_seq_one_letter_code
_entity_poly.pdbx_strand_id
1 'polypeptide(L)'
;MIQVKNLTKVYRTKSHRNFKALKNLNLVLPSKGMVLLCGKSGSGKTTLLNILGGLDYQTEGEILVDGKPLLKKNLDGYRNNYSSFVFQQLNLIDNLTVEENMDVCFDLMGMKKDKAKIVEALSHVRLPDDGTDLDDFLSRRPDELSGGQKQRVAIARGLLKNPRVLILDEPSASLDKENAIVLGELLKKISKDCLVILSSHNLDVYSDYADMIVRMGQGKIVETRKIGEAIEDGGKGIVSDREGHLSLTSSFKLILRSISRKKVRFFATFFLGILALFCFSFGYQIVSTPTEEAKLVAQHESGNKTMFLEAHGIRKDNDNSFCFKDDSIFKKKQCEVLACHKNIRRKCFVWTLQC
;
A
#
# COMPACT_ATOMS: atom_id res chain seq x y z
N MET A 1 -24.22 13.73 14.91
CA MET A 1 -25.23 13.36 13.89
C MET A 1 -24.63 13.48 12.49
N ILE A 2 -24.82 12.48 11.63
CA ILE A 2 -24.36 12.53 10.23
C ILE A 2 -25.59 12.59 9.31
N GLN A 3 -25.59 13.54 8.37
CA GLN A 3 -26.64 13.68 7.38
C GLN A 3 -26.03 13.53 5.99
N VAL A 4 -26.59 12.67 5.19
CA VAL A 4 -26.23 12.42 3.80
C VAL A 4 -27.33 12.97 2.92
N LYS A 5 -27.01 13.86 1.97
CA LYS A 5 -27.99 14.50 1.11
C LYS A 5 -27.59 14.30 -0.36
N ASN A 6 -28.49 13.67 -1.11
CA ASN A 6 -28.37 13.44 -2.56
C ASN A 6 -27.05 12.80 -2.98
N LEU A 7 -26.49 11.91 -2.13
CA LEU A 7 -25.17 11.33 -2.31
C LEU A 7 -25.12 10.44 -3.54
N THR A 8 -24.24 10.75 -4.46
CA THR A 8 -23.94 9.93 -5.64
C THR A 8 -22.44 9.64 -5.70
N LYS A 9 -22.10 8.38 -6.00
CA LYS A 9 -20.71 7.95 -6.24
C LYS A 9 -20.60 7.24 -7.58
N VAL A 10 -19.71 7.76 -8.42
CA VAL A 10 -19.39 7.21 -9.74
C VAL A 10 -17.91 6.83 -9.78
N TYR A 11 -17.62 5.60 -10.12
CA TYR A 11 -16.26 5.13 -10.41
C TYR A 11 -16.05 5.05 -11.93
N ARG A 12 -14.91 5.57 -12.38
CA ARG A 12 -14.47 5.41 -13.78
C ARG A 12 -13.67 4.10 -13.90
N THR A 13 -14.15 3.19 -14.72
CA THR A 13 -13.42 1.95 -15.01
C THR A 13 -12.36 2.16 -16.08
N LYS A 14 -11.35 1.29 -16.15
CA LYS A 14 -10.31 1.33 -17.19
C LYS A 14 -10.90 1.28 -18.62
N SER A 15 -12.08 0.70 -18.80
CA SER A 15 -12.82 0.63 -20.06
C SER A 15 -13.65 1.87 -20.38
N HIS A 16 -13.41 3.01 -19.71
CA HIS A 16 -14.15 4.27 -19.86
C HIS A 16 -15.67 4.18 -19.58
N ARG A 17 -16.14 3.08 -18.99
CA ARG A 17 -17.53 2.96 -18.54
C ARG A 17 -17.66 3.52 -17.13
N ASN A 18 -18.62 4.42 -16.93
CA ASN A 18 -18.95 4.97 -15.64
C ASN A 18 -19.84 3.97 -14.86
N PHE A 19 -19.40 3.56 -13.69
CA PHE A 19 -20.16 2.71 -12.79
C PHE A 19 -20.70 3.55 -11.62
N LYS A 20 -22.04 3.73 -11.55
CA LYS A 20 -22.69 4.41 -10.43
C LYS A 20 -22.88 3.43 -9.27
N ALA A 21 -21.97 3.49 -8.29
CA ALA A 21 -22.01 2.65 -7.09
C ALA A 21 -23.07 3.11 -6.09
N LEU A 22 -23.27 4.43 -5.97
CA LEU A 22 -24.35 5.03 -5.15
C LEU A 22 -25.14 6.02 -6.01
N LYS A 23 -26.45 6.08 -5.78
CA LYS A 23 -27.41 6.79 -6.64
C LYS A 23 -28.39 7.61 -5.80
N ASN A 24 -28.07 8.89 -5.61
CA ASN A 24 -28.91 9.87 -4.94
C ASN A 24 -29.41 9.41 -3.56
N LEU A 25 -28.48 9.04 -2.66
CA LEU A 25 -28.77 8.57 -1.32
C LEU A 25 -29.10 9.73 -0.38
N ASN A 26 -30.15 9.54 0.40
CA ASN A 26 -30.50 10.41 1.51
C ASN A 26 -30.58 9.56 2.79
N LEU A 27 -29.82 9.93 3.83
CA LEU A 27 -29.73 9.18 5.08
C LEU A 27 -29.41 10.12 6.24
N VAL A 28 -30.11 9.93 7.35
CA VAL A 28 -29.79 10.59 8.61
C VAL A 28 -29.41 9.52 9.62
N LEU A 29 -28.20 9.63 10.15
CA LEU A 29 -27.65 8.73 11.16
C LEU A 29 -27.64 9.44 12.52
N PRO A 30 -27.93 8.72 13.62
CA PRO A 30 -27.91 9.29 14.96
C PRO A 30 -26.51 9.70 15.41
N SER A 31 -26.39 10.36 16.55
CA SER A 31 -25.10 10.70 17.15
C SER A 31 -24.44 9.52 17.85
N LYS A 32 -25.23 8.61 18.39
CA LYS A 32 -24.84 7.37 19.09
C LYS A 32 -25.81 6.26 18.72
N GLY A 33 -25.46 5.05 19.07
CA GLY A 33 -26.25 3.85 18.79
C GLY A 33 -25.64 2.96 17.75
N MET A 34 -26.26 1.81 17.51
CA MET A 34 -25.80 0.80 16.57
C MET A 34 -26.66 0.79 15.31
N VAL A 35 -26.03 1.07 14.17
CA VAL A 35 -26.68 1.07 12.85
C VAL A 35 -26.20 -0.14 12.05
N LEU A 36 -27.12 -0.99 11.66
CA LEU A 36 -26.86 -2.16 10.82
C LEU A 36 -27.13 -1.82 9.35
N LEU A 37 -26.10 -1.87 8.53
CA LEU A 37 -26.17 -1.70 7.09
C LEU A 37 -26.24 -3.06 6.41
N CYS A 38 -27.36 -3.41 5.80
CA CYS A 38 -27.57 -4.72 5.15
C CYS A 38 -27.89 -4.60 3.67
N GLY A 39 -27.72 -5.69 2.93
CA GLY A 39 -28.01 -5.78 1.49
C GLY A 39 -27.12 -6.79 0.79
N LYS A 40 -27.50 -7.19 -0.41
CA LYS A 40 -26.76 -8.16 -1.23
C LYS A 40 -25.35 -7.65 -1.55
N SER A 41 -24.44 -8.56 -1.90
CA SER A 41 -23.11 -8.17 -2.41
C SER A 41 -23.26 -7.24 -3.62
N GLY A 42 -22.41 -6.21 -3.73
CA GLY A 42 -22.51 -5.20 -4.79
C GLY A 42 -23.63 -4.16 -4.62
N SER A 43 -24.38 -4.16 -3.49
CA SER A 43 -25.42 -3.14 -3.25
C SER A 43 -24.89 -1.74 -2.94
N GLY A 44 -23.58 -1.58 -2.72
CA GLY A 44 -22.93 -0.30 -2.42
C GLY A 44 -22.59 -0.07 -0.94
N LYS A 45 -22.74 -1.07 -0.05
CA LYS A 45 -22.46 -0.96 1.39
C LYS A 45 -21.04 -0.45 1.66
N THR A 46 -20.04 -1.18 1.21
CA THR A 46 -18.61 -0.80 1.39
C THR A 46 -18.31 0.58 0.82
N THR A 47 -18.90 0.95 -0.33
CA THR A 47 -18.75 2.30 -0.88
C THR A 47 -19.32 3.37 0.04
N LEU A 48 -20.52 3.14 0.59
CA LEU A 48 -21.12 4.07 1.55
C LEU A 48 -20.29 4.16 2.83
N LEU A 49 -19.84 3.03 3.38
CA LEU A 49 -18.99 2.99 4.57
C LEU A 49 -17.67 3.73 4.34
N ASN A 50 -17.02 3.53 3.20
CA ASN A 50 -15.76 4.23 2.86
C ASN A 50 -15.96 5.75 2.83
N ILE A 51 -17.08 6.22 2.29
CA ILE A 51 -17.39 7.65 2.24
C ILE A 51 -17.72 8.18 3.65
N LEU A 52 -18.53 7.46 4.42
CA LEU A 52 -18.85 7.83 5.81
C LEU A 52 -17.61 7.80 6.73
N GLY A 53 -16.66 6.91 6.45
CA GLY A 53 -15.38 6.82 7.15
C GLY A 53 -14.32 7.82 6.68
N GLY A 54 -14.60 8.61 5.64
CA GLY A 54 -13.65 9.56 5.07
C GLY A 54 -12.51 8.92 4.28
N LEU A 55 -12.64 7.64 3.89
CA LEU A 55 -11.67 6.92 3.04
C LEU A 55 -11.86 7.21 1.56
N ASP A 56 -13.07 7.61 1.18
CA ASP A 56 -13.43 8.02 -0.18
C ASP A 56 -14.30 9.28 -0.11
N TYR A 57 -14.55 9.90 -1.27
CA TYR A 57 -15.32 11.12 -1.36
C TYR A 57 -16.42 10.99 -2.43
N GLN A 58 -17.57 11.61 -2.19
CA GLN A 58 -18.71 11.59 -3.11
C GLN A 58 -18.39 12.28 -4.44
N THR A 59 -19.09 11.87 -5.50
CA THR A 59 -19.03 12.56 -6.80
C THR A 59 -20.00 13.74 -6.83
N GLU A 60 -21.22 13.55 -6.25
CA GLU A 60 -22.27 14.55 -6.15
C GLU A 60 -22.95 14.44 -4.78
N GLY A 61 -23.65 15.51 -4.37
CA GLY A 61 -24.31 15.59 -3.07
C GLY A 61 -23.38 16.05 -1.96
N GLU A 62 -23.89 16.03 -0.72
CA GLU A 62 -23.13 16.50 0.44
C GLU A 62 -23.31 15.57 1.66
N ILE A 63 -22.30 15.60 2.53
CA ILE A 63 -22.34 14.98 3.85
C ILE A 63 -22.15 16.07 4.89
N LEU A 64 -23.07 16.15 5.83
CA LEU A 64 -22.95 17.02 6.99
C LEU A 64 -22.62 16.19 8.23
N VAL A 65 -21.60 16.59 8.94
CA VAL A 65 -21.19 16.02 10.22
C VAL A 65 -21.41 17.09 11.29
N ASP A 66 -22.30 16.82 12.22
CA ASP A 66 -22.72 17.79 13.25
C ASP A 66 -23.10 19.17 12.64
N GLY A 67 -23.84 19.14 11.52
CA GLY A 67 -24.30 20.32 10.80
C GLY A 67 -23.24 21.00 9.91
N LYS A 68 -21.99 20.54 9.92
CA LYS A 68 -20.92 21.10 9.08
C LYS A 68 -20.60 20.21 7.88
N PRO A 69 -20.38 20.79 6.68
CA PRO A 69 -20.07 19.99 5.50
C PRO A 69 -18.70 19.33 5.63
N LEU A 70 -18.65 18.01 5.33
CA LEU A 70 -17.41 17.25 5.27
C LEU A 70 -16.77 17.49 3.89
N LEU A 71 -15.77 18.34 3.84
CA LEU A 71 -15.06 18.70 2.61
C LEU A 71 -13.87 17.75 2.38
N LYS A 72 -13.49 17.57 1.12
CA LYS A 72 -12.35 16.71 0.74
C LYS A 72 -11.05 17.10 1.46
N LYS A 73 -10.79 18.39 1.65
CA LYS A 73 -9.61 18.89 2.38
C LYS A 73 -9.59 18.55 3.88
N ASN A 74 -10.73 18.22 4.47
CA ASN A 74 -10.87 17.95 5.90
C ASN A 74 -10.93 16.45 6.22
N LEU A 75 -10.78 15.56 5.20
CA LEU A 75 -10.90 14.12 5.39
C LEU A 75 -9.82 13.54 6.30
N ASP A 76 -8.59 14.06 6.26
CA ASP A 76 -7.49 13.60 7.12
C ASP A 76 -7.78 13.91 8.60
N GLY A 77 -8.17 15.14 8.88
CA GLY A 77 -8.62 15.53 10.24
C GLY A 77 -9.84 14.73 10.71
N TYR A 78 -10.80 14.46 9.82
CA TYR A 78 -11.97 13.64 10.11
C TYR A 78 -11.56 12.20 10.47
N ARG A 79 -10.70 11.55 9.68
CA ARG A 79 -10.19 10.20 9.98
C ARG A 79 -9.37 10.13 11.26
N ASN A 80 -8.61 11.16 11.56
CA ASN A 80 -7.74 11.16 12.73
C ASN A 80 -8.50 11.37 14.03
N ASN A 81 -9.54 12.20 14.01
CA ASN A 81 -10.16 12.68 15.25
C ASN A 81 -11.64 12.31 15.41
N TYR A 82 -12.32 11.89 14.33
CA TYR A 82 -13.77 11.70 14.38
C TYR A 82 -14.20 10.29 14.06
N SER A 83 -13.62 9.67 13.03
CA SER A 83 -13.99 8.33 12.58
C SER A 83 -12.89 7.30 12.78
N SER A 84 -13.28 6.06 13.07
CA SER A 84 -12.42 4.90 13.03
C SER A 84 -13.01 3.84 12.12
N PHE A 85 -12.17 3.16 11.36
CA PHE A 85 -12.59 2.14 10.41
C PHE A 85 -11.91 0.81 10.72
N VAL A 86 -12.71 -0.23 10.88
CA VAL A 86 -12.28 -1.63 11.01
C VAL A 86 -12.62 -2.35 9.71
N PHE A 87 -11.60 -2.73 8.96
CA PHE A 87 -11.75 -3.41 7.69
C PHE A 87 -12.04 -4.90 7.86
N GLN A 88 -12.66 -5.53 6.88
CA GLN A 88 -12.89 -6.98 6.85
C GLN A 88 -11.58 -7.78 7.03
N GLN A 89 -10.46 -7.32 6.47
CA GLN A 89 -9.14 -7.96 6.62
C GLN A 89 -8.40 -7.53 7.90
N LEU A 90 -9.06 -6.81 8.82
CA LEU A 90 -8.55 -6.31 10.11
C LEU A 90 -7.32 -5.39 10.02
N ASN A 91 -6.48 -5.53 9.02
CA ASN A 91 -5.28 -4.74 8.75
C ASN A 91 -4.36 -4.60 10.00
N LEU A 92 -4.22 -5.68 10.75
CA LEU A 92 -3.17 -5.77 11.76
C LEU A 92 -1.82 -5.94 11.04
N ILE A 93 -0.80 -5.29 11.57
CA ILE A 93 0.54 -5.37 11.01
C ILE A 93 1.20 -6.62 11.58
N ASP A 94 1.36 -7.67 10.77
CA ASP A 94 1.84 -8.99 11.19
C ASP A 94 3.22 -8.98 11.88
N ASN A 95 4.06 -7.99 11.57
CA ASN A 95 5.41 -7.87 12.11
C ASN A 95 5.46 -7.20 13.48
N LEU A 96 4.35 -6.68 13.94
CA LEU A 96 4.24 -5.95 15.19
C LEU A 96 3.49 -6.80 16.21
N THR A 97 3.83 -6.63 17.49
CA THR A 97 3.08 -7.19 18.60
C THR A 97 1.71 -6.49 18.73
N VAL A 98 0.84 -6.99 19.59
CA VAL A 98 -0.43 -6.33 19.94
C VAL A 98 -0.17 -4.90 20.41
N GLU A 99 0.74 -4.71 21.38
CA GLU A 99 1.10 -3.39 21.89
C GLU A 99 1.59 -2.47 20.77
N GLU A 100 2.47 -2.94 19.93
CA GLU A 100 3.02 -2.17 18.82
C GLU A 100 1.99 -1.83 17.74
N ASN A 101 1.03 -2.73 17.48
CA ASN A 101 -0.12 -2.44 16.62
C ASN A 101 -1.01 -1.32 17.17
N MET A 102 -1.14 -1.25 18.49
CA MET A 102 -1.85 -0.18 19.18
C MET A 102 -1.05 1.13 19.16
N ASP A 103 0.26 1.04 19.37
CA ASP A 103 1.20 2.16 19.37
C ASP A 103 1.21 2.97 18.06
N VAL A 104 1.02 2.29 16.91
CA VAL A 104 0.92 2.97 15.60
C VAL A 104 -0.17 4.05 15.60
N CYS A 105 -1.26 3.86 16.36
CA CYS A 105 -2.31 4.88 16.46
C CYS A 105 -1.83 6.16 17.13
N PHE A 106 -1.02 6.06 18.19
CA PHE A 106 -0.44 7.25 18.85
C PHE A 106 0.51 7.99 17.92
N ASP A 107 1.35 7.24 17.18
CA ASP A 107 2.25 7.83 16.19
C ASP A 107 1.46 8.60 15.10
N LEU A 108 0.36 8.02 14.60
CA LEU A 108 -0.51 8.67 13.60
C LEU A 108 -1.24 9.90 14.15
N MET A 109 -1.59 9.92 15.44
CA MET A 109 -2.22 11.06 16.09
C MET A 109 -1.22 12.13 16.55
N GLY A 110 0.10 11.89 16.41
CA GLY A 110 1.14 12.77 16.97
C GLY A 110 1.13 12.84 18.50
N MET A 111 0.65 11.77 19.15
CA MET A 111 0.52 11.68 20.61
C MET A 111 1.65 10.82 21.21
N LYS A 112 1.97 11.07 22.48
CA LYS A 112 2.84 10.17 23.24
C LYS A 112 2.13 8.83 23.47
N LYS A 113 2.89 7.75 23.39
CA LYS A 113 2.43 6.41 23.71
C LYS A 113 1.97 6.34 25.14
N ASP A 114 0.83 5.70 25.36
CA ASP A 114 0.18 5.61 26.65
C ASP A 114 -0.35 4.18 26.86
N LYS A 115 0.39 3.40 27.64
CA LYS A 115 0.04 2.00 27.94
C LYS A 115 -1.29 1.91 28.68
N ALA A 116 -1.62 2.88 29.52
CA ALA A 116 -2.89 2.86 30.26
C ALA A 116 -4.09 2.94 29.30
N LYS A 117 -4.00 3.76 28.25
CA LYS A 117 -5.05 3.82 27.22
C LYS A 117 -5.14 2.55 26.38
N ILE A 118 -4.01 1.87 26.14
CA ILE A 118 -4.01 0.56 25.47
C ILE A 118 -4.77 -0.46 26.33
N VAL A 119 -4.46 -0.52 27.62
CA VAL A 119 -5.12 -1.41 28.58
C VAL A 119 -6.62 -1.11 28.66
N GLU A 120 -7.00 0.15 28.75
CA GLU A 120 -8.39 0.58 28.75
C GLU A 120 -9.11 0.13 27.46
N ALA A 121 -8.52 0.38 26.28
CA ALA A 121 -9.11 -0.03 25.01
C ALA A 121 -9.26 -1.56 24.90
N LEU A 122 -8.29 -2.33 25.38
CA LEU A 122 -8.36 -3.79 25.42
C LEU A 122 -9.43 -4.28 26.40
N SER A 123 -9.60 -3.62 27.54
CA SER A 123 -10.65 -3.96 28.51
C SER A 123 -12.05 -3.74 27.93
N HIS A 124 -12.25 -2.68 27.13
CA HIS A 124 -13.50 -2.44 26.44
C HIS A 124 -13.91 -3.57 25.51
N VAL A 125 -12.93 -4.31 24.95
CA VAL A 125 -13.16 -5.45 24.07
C VAL A 125 -12.99 -6.79 24.77
N ARG A 126 -12.90 -6.83 26.10
CA ARG A 126 -12.74 -8.03 26.94
C ARG A 126 -11.51 -8.86 26.52
N LEU A 127 -10.35 -8.21 26.42
CA LEU A 127 -9.06 -8.88 26.16
C LEU A 127 -8.06 -8.56 27.29
N PRO A 128 -7.21 -9.53 27.67
CA PRO A 128 -7.18 -10.94 27.24
C PRO A 128 -8.38 -11.74 27.75
N ASP A 129 -8.78 -12.80 27.04
CA ASP A 129 -9.94 -13.63 27.35
C ASP A 129 -9.58 -15.12 27.58
N ASP A 130 -8.31 -15.45 27.52
CA ASP A 130 -7.76 -16.80 27.63
C ASP A 130 -7.04 -17.06 28.96
N GLY A 131 -7.21 -16.15 29.93
CA GLY A 131 -6.54 -16.24 31.24
C GLY A 131 -5.05 -15.90 31.22
N THR A 132 -4.53 -15.44 30.10
CA THR A 132 -3.12 -14.99 29.98
C THR A 132 -2.91 -13.68 30.71
N ASP A 133 -1.70 -13.48 31.21
CA ASP A 133 -1.29 -12.18 31.72
C ASP A 133 -1.33 -11.10 30.61
N LEU A 134 -1.62 -9.88 31.00
CA LEU A 134 -1.77 -8.78 30.06
C LEU A 134 -0.47 -8.48 29.30
N ASP A 135 0.68 -8.52 29.97
CA ASP A 135 1.97 -8.24 29.32
C ASP A 135 2.35 -9.33 28.33
N ASP A 136 2.05 -10.59 28.64
CA ASP A 136 2.18 -11.70 27.70
C ASP A 136 1.29 -11.50 26.48
N PHE A 137 0.02 -11.12 26.70
CA PHE A 137 -0.90 -10.85 25.60
C PHE A 137 -0.44 -9.70 24.71
N LEU A 138 0.04 -8.62 25.32
CA LEU A 138 0.57 -7.45 24.62
C LEU A 138 1.81 -7.78 23.77
N SER A 139 2.60 -8.77 24.18
CA SER A 139 3.80 -9.22 23.46
C SER A 139 3.50 -10.13 22.27
N ARG A 140 2.30 -10.73 22.20
CA ARG A 140 1.88 -11.62 21.10
C ARG A 140 1.80 -10.89 19.78
N ARG A 141 2.05 -11.63 18.70
CA ARG A 141 1.85 -11.16 17.33
C ARG A 141 0.49 -11.60 16.80
N PRO A 142 0.03 -10.96 15.71
CA PRO A 142 -1.25 -11.34 15.10
C PRO A 142 -1.35 -12.82 14.72
N ASP A 143 -0.28 -13.49 14.31
CA ASP A 143 -0.26 -14.91 13.97
C ASP A 143 -0.48 -15.83 15.19
N GLU A 144 -0.23 -15.34 16.39
CA GLU A 144 -0.43 -16.06 17.68
C GLU A 144 -1.83 -15.85 18.28
N LEU A 145 -2.68 -15.04 17.65
CA LEU A 145 -4.03 -14.72 18.09
C LEU A 145 -5.08 -15.55 17.34
N SER A 146 -6.17 -15.92 18.03
CA SER A 146 -7.37 -16.44 17.39
C SER A 146 -8.04 -15.40 16.47
N GLY A 147 -8.91 -15.83 15.57
CA GLY A 147 -9.65 -14.92 14.69
C GLY A 147 -10.47 -13.88 15.46
N GLY A 148 -11.14 -14.30 16.54
CA GLY A 148 -11.90 -13.41 17.42
C GLY A 148 -11.03 -12.44 18.20
N GLN A 149 -9.86 -12.89 18.70
CA GLN A 149 -8.89 -12.02 19.36
C GLN A 149 -8.32 -10.97 18.39
N LYS A 150 -7.92 -11.36 17.18
CA LYS A 150 -7.48 -10.44 16.13
C LYS A 150 -8.51 -9.34 15.86
N GLN A 151 -9.76 -9.74 15.75
CA GLN A 151 -10.85 -8.81 15.51
C GLN A 151 -11.03 -7.83 16.66
N ARG A 152 -11.06 -8.32 17.89
CA ARG A 152 -11.18 -7.47 19.07
C ARG A 152 -9.99 -6.54 19.23
N VAL A 153 -8.78 -6.98 18.94
CA VAL A 153 -7.59 -6.09 18.87
C VAL A 153 -7.75 -5.01 17.82
N ALA A 154 -8.27 -5.34 16.63
CA ALA A 154 -8.52 -4.33 15.59
C ALA A 154 -9.58 -3.30 16.01
N ILE A 155 -10.63 -3.73 16.72
CA ILE A 155 -11.64 -2.83 17.30
C ILE A 155 -11.02 -1.97 18.39
N ALA A 156 -10.26 -2.55 19.35
CA ALA A 156 -9.57 -1.83 20.40
C ALA A 156 -8.63 -0.76 19.83
N ARG A 157 -7.88 -1.10 18.77
CA ARG A 157 -7.05 -0.15 18.03
C ARG A 157 -7.87 1.03 17.49
N GLY A 158 -9.07 0.75 16.97
CA GLY A 158 -10.00 1.78 16.52
C GLY A 158 -10.50 2.68 17.65
N LEU A 159 -10.72 2.12 18.84
CA LEU A 159 -11.23 2.85 20.02
C LEU A 159 -10.18 3.76 20.68
N LEU A 160 -8.87 3.50 20.51
CA LEU A 160 -7.82 4.37 21.05
C LEU A 160 -7.93 5.83 20.64
N LYS A 161 -8.54 6.09 19.49
CA LYS A 161 -8.80 7.46 19.01
C LYS A 161 -9.98 8.14 19.71
N ASN A 162 -10.71 7.42 20.56
CA ASN A 162 -11.98 7.86 21.12
C ASN A 162 -12.92 8.40 20.02
N PRO A 163 -13.24 7.60 18.99
CA PRO A 163 -13.94 8.06 17.81
C PRO A 163 -15.41 8.37 18.13
N ARG A 164 -15.97 9.37 17.45
CA ARG A 164 -17.41 9.61 17.44
C ARG A 164 -18.16 8.61 16.58
N VAL A 165 -17.50 8.04 15.59
CA VAL A 165 -18.05 7.04 14.68
C VAL A 165 -17.07 5.87 14.51
N LEU A 166 -17.52 4.67 14.84
CA LEU A 166 -16.80 3.42 14.60
C LEU A 166 -17.49 2.67 13.47
N ILE A 167 -16.78 2.45 12.38
CA ILE A 167 -17.29 1.77 11.19
C ILE A 167 -16.63 0.40 11.07
N LEU A 168 -17.46 -0.63 10.86
CA LEU A 168 -16.99 -2.02 10.66
C LEU A 168 -17.57 -2.57 9.37
N ASP A 169 -16.70 -2.97 8.45
CA ASP A 169 -17.13 -3.58 7.19
C ASP A 169 -17.00 -5.11 7.29
N GLU A 170 -18.15 -5.79 7.37
CA GLU A 170 -18.29 -7.24 7.46
C GLU A 170 -17.39 -7.92 8.52
N PRO A 171 -17.37 -7.43 9.77
CA PRO A 171 -16.42 -7.91 10.76
C PRO A 171 -16.62 -9.38 11.16
N SER A 172 -17.80 -9.96 10.95
CA SER A 172 -18.11 -11.35 11.29
C SER A 172 -17.95 -12.35 10.13
N ALA A 173 -17.39 -11.91 9.00
CA ALA A 173 -17.30 -12.77 7.81
C ALA A 173 -16.47 -14.08 8.03
N SER A 174 -15.55 -14.07 9.00
CA SER A 174 -14.71 -15.21 9.37
C SER A 174 -14.99 -15.79 10.76
N LEU A 175 -16.07 -15.34 11.42
CA LEU A 175 -16.45 -15.81 12.75
C LEU A 175 -17.56 -16.87 12.67
N ASP A 176 -17.52 -17.81 13.60
CA ASP A 176 -18.67 -18.68 13.89
C ASP A 176 -19.82 -17.89 14.53
N LYS A 177 -20.97 -18.54 14.68
CA LYS A 177 -22.18 -17.89 15.19
C LYS A 177 -22.03 -17.40 16.62
N GLU A 178 -21.34 -18.17 17.47
CA GLU A 178 -21.15 -17.83 18.89
C GLU A 178 -20.27 -16.56 19.04
N ASN A 179 -19.14 -16.54 18.36
CA ASN A 179 -18.25 -15.38 18.34
C ASN A 179 -18.91 -14.14 17.68
N ALA A 180 -19.80 -14.34 16.69
CA ALA A 180 -20.56 -13.25 16.11
C ALA A 180 -21.59 -12.64 17.09
N ILE A 181 -22.21 -13.46 17.96
CA ILE A 181 -23.11 -13.00 19.04
C ILE A 181 -22.31 -12.18 20.07
N VAL A 182 -21.19 -12.71 20.54
CA VAL A 182 -20.28 -12.02 21.49
C VAL A 182 -19.84 -10.67 20.91
N LEU A 183 -19.52 -10.63 19.63
CA LEU A 183 -19.20 -9.38 18.95
C LEU A 183 -20.40 -8.42 18.92
N GLY A 184 -21.61 -8.90 18.65
CA GLY A 184 -22.84 -8.08 18.67
C GLY A 184 -23.08 -7.40 20.02
N GLU A 185 -22.97 -8.15 21.12
CA GLU A 185 -23.05 -7.62 22.48
C GLU A 185 -22.00 -6.54 22.76
N LEU A 186 -20.76 -6.83 22.34
CA LEU A 186 -19.64 -5.91 22.50
C LEU A 186 -19.90 -4.59 21.75
N LEU A 187 -20.31 -4.67 20.48
CA LEU A 187 -20.60 -3.50 19.67
C LEU A 187 -21.78 -2.71 20.21
N LYS A 188 -22.81 -3.39 20.74
CA LYS A 188 -23.95 -2.75 21.43
C LYS A 188 -23.49 -1.99 22.66
N LYS A 189 -22.55 -2.53 23.44
CA LYS A 189 -21.96 -1.82 24.59
C LYS A 189 -21.21 -0.57 24.14
N ILE A 190 -20.36 -0.68 23.13
CA ILE A 190 -19.60 0.44 22.56
C ILE A 190 -20.53 1.52 21.98
N SER A 191 -21.67 1.11 21.39
CA SER A 191 -22.62 2.05 20.78
C SER A 191 -23.31 3.02 21.73
N LYS A 192 -23.18 2.82 23.04
CA LYS A 192 -23.65 3.78 24.06
C LYS A 192 -22.79 5.05 24.07
N ASP A 193 -21.52 4.94 23.69
CA ASP A 193 -20.56 6.04 23.76
C ASP A 193 -20.32 6.69 22.39
N CYS A 194 -20.43 5.95 21.29
CA CYS A 194 -20.24 6.44 19.93
C CYS A 194 -21.26 5.84 18.95
N LEU A 195 -21.32 6.37 17.75
CA LEU A 195 -22.08 5.76 16.65
C LEU A 195 -21.31 4.57 16.09
N VAL A 196 -21.89 3.37 16.18
CA VAL A 196 -21.35 2.15 15.56
C VAL A 196 -22.11 1.87 14.27
N ILE A 197 -21.42 1.85 13.13
CA ILE A 197 -22.00 1.48 11.83
C ILE A 197 -21.40 0.14 11.39
N LEU A 198 -22.23 -0.88 11.32
CA LEU A 198 -21.83 -2.24 11.00
C LEU A 198 -22.44 -2.67 9.67
N SER A 199 -21.63 -3.13 8.69
CA SER A 199 -22.16 -3.91 7.57
C SER A 199 -22.14 -5.39 7.89
N SER A 200 -23.22 -6.09 7.59
CA SER A 200 -23.28 -7.54 7.74
C SER A 200 -24.26 -8.17 6.75
N HIS A 201 -23.98 -9.43 6.39
CA HIS A 201 -24.92 -10.33 5.72
C HIS A 201 -25.77 -11.12 6.73
N ASN A 202 -25.32 -11.26 7.99
CA ASN A 202 -26.00 -11.99 9.06
C ASN A 202 -26.98 -11.09 9.78
N LEU A 203 -28.15 -10.83 9.17
CA LEU A 203 -29.22 -10.05 9.78
C LEU A 203 -29.70 -10.67 11.09
N ASP A 204 -29.87 -12.00 11.13
CA ASP A 204 -30.40 -12.73 12.27
C ASP A 204 -29.57 -12.60 13.54
N VAL A 205 -28.27 -12.29 13.41
CA VAL A 205 -27.38 -12.12 14.58
C VAL A 205 -27.40 -10.68 15.09
N TYR A 206 -27.45 -9.70 14.18
CA TYR A 206 -27.22 -8.31 14.58
C TYR A 206 -28.49 -7.45 14.66
N SER A 207 -29.62 -7.93 14.15
CA SER A 207 -30.89 -7.19 14.18
C SER A 207 -31.32 -6.85 15.60
N ASP A 208 -31.13 -7.77 16.55
CA ASP A 208 -31.55 -7.59 17.95
C ASP A 208 -30.69 -6.56 18.72
N TYR A 209 -29.49 -6.31 18.22
CA TYR A 209 -28.58 -5.29 18.79
C TYR A 209 -28.70 -3.93 18.12
N ALA A 210 -29.29 -3.87 16.91
CA ALA A 210 -29.34 -2.64 16.12
C ALA A 210 -30.43 -1.67 16.63
N ASP A 211 -30.09 -0.39 16.75
CA ASP A 211 -31.05 0.69 16.98
C ASP A 211 -31.68 1.19 15.68
N MET A 212 -30.96 0.97 14.57
CA MET A 212 -31.40 1.33 13.22
C MET A 212 -30.91 0.31 12.21
N ILE A 213 -31.79 -0.10 11.30
CA ILE A 213 -31.42 -0.99 10.16
C ILE A 213 -31.61 -0.20 8.87
N VAL A 214 -30.56 -0.17 8.04
CA VAL A 214 -30.57 0.45 6.72
C VAL A 214 -30.35 -0.62 5.68
N ARG A 215 -31.34 -0.88 4.83
CA ARG A 215 -31.26 -1.87 3.75
C ARG A 215 -30.90 -1.18 2.45
N MET A 216 -29.82 -1.67 1.82
CA MET A 216 -29.34 -1.19 0.52
C MET A 216 -29.63 -2.15 -0.61
N GLY A 217 -29.96 -1.62 -1.79
CA GLY A 217 -30.14 -2.37 -3.04
C GLY A 217 -29.75 -1.53 -4.25
N GLN A 218 -28.90 -2.06 -5.12
CA GLN A 218 -28.49 -1.44 -6.39
C GLN A 218 -28.00 0.03 -6.28
N GLY A 219 -27.28 0.33 -5.21
CA GLY A 219 -26.73 1.67 -4.94
C GLY A 219 -27.76 2.66 -4.38
N LYS A 220 -28.89 2.20 -3.86
CA LYS A 220 -29.93 3.01 -3.23
C LYS A 220 -30.28 2.48 -1.85
N ILE A 221 -30.84 3.33 -0.98
CA ILE A 221 -31.51 2.89 0.24
C ILE A 221 -32.90 2.42 -0.16
N VAL A 222 -33.21 1.18 0.19
CA VAL A 222 -34.51 0.53 -0.10
C VAL A 222 -35.45 0.72 1.11
N GLU A 223 -34.89 0.59 2.31
CA GLU A 223 -35.66 0.64 3.56
C GLU A 223 -34.77 1.18 4.67
N THR A 224 -35.38 1.94 5.57
CA THR A 224 -34.77 2.38 6.82
C THR A 224 -35.74 2.12 7.95
N ARG A 225 -35.34 1.27 8.91
CA ARG A 225 -36.13 0.93 10.09
C ARG A 225 -35.43 1.39 11.35
N LYS A 226 -36.04 2.28 12.12
CA LYS A 226 -35.62 2.64 13.47
C LYS A 226 -36.27 1.66 14.46
N ILE A 227 -35.47 1.09 15.37
CA ILE A 227 -35.91 0.09 16.34
C ILE A 227 -35.86 0.67 17.76
N GLY A 228 -34.84 1.46 18.07
CA GLY A 228 -34.66 2.13 19.35
C GLY A 228 -34.88 3.65 19.30
N GLU A 229 -34.98 4.27 20.44
CA GLU A 229 -34.94 5.75 20.55
C GLU A 229 -33.50 6.20 20.19
N ALA A 230 -33.37 6.92 19.08
CA ALA A 230 -32.08 7.50 18.69
C ALA A 230 -31.71 8.61 19.70
N ILE A 231 -30.63 8.44 20.43
CA ILE A 231 -30.11 9.46 21.34
C ILE A 231 -29.53 10.59 20.48
N GLU A 232 -30.27 11.69 20.40
CA GLU A 232 -29.79 12.95 19.83
C GLU A 232 -29.00 13.69 20.92
N ASP A 233 -27.71 13.47 20.99
CA ASP A 233 -26.82 14.23 21.84
C ASP A 233 -26.23 15.38 21.02
N GLY A 234 -26.57 16.61 21.40
CA GLY A 234 -26.09 17.85 20.75
C GLY A 234 -24.61 18.15 21.00
N GLY A 235 -23.77 17.14 20.95
CA GLY A 235 -22.32 17.25 21.17
C GLY A 235 -21.67 18.20 20.16
N LYS A 236 -21.07 19.27 20.66
CA LYS A 236 -20.22 20.19 19.85
C LYS A 236 -19.08 19.43 19.23
N GLY A 237 -19.25 19.03 17.98
CA GLY A 237 -18.20 18.38 17.19
C GLY A 237 -17.05 19.34 16.90
N ILE A 238 -15.92 19.14 17.53
CA ILE A 238 -14.69 19.81 17.15
C ILE A 238 -13.99 18.89 16.13
N VAL A 239 -14.16 19.19 14.85
CA VAL A 239 -13.27 18.66 13.82
C VAL A 239 -11.96 19.44 14.00
N SER A 240 -11.04 18.87 14.75
CA SER A 240 -9.69 19.44 14.93
C SER A 240 -8.92 19.24 13.65
N ASP A 241 -8.30 20.30 13.12
CA ASP A 241 -7.41 20.25 11.94
C ASP A 241 -6.02 19.68 12.26
N ARG A 242 -5.91 18.77 13.24
CA ARG A 242 -4.62 18.13 13.53
C ARG A 242 -4.32 17.11 12.43
N GLU A 243 -3.38 17.47 11.58
CA GLU A 243 -2.76 16.53 10.64
C GLU A 243 -1.74 15.67 11.43
N GLY A 244 -2.03 14.38 11.55
CA GLY A 244 -1.08 13.42 12.09
C GLY A 244 -0.18 12.91 10.96
N HIS A 245 1.14 12.99 11.15
CA HIS A 245 2.12 12.40 10.25
C HIS A 245 2.94 11.35 11.00
N LEU A 246 3.18 10.20 10.35
CA LEU A 246 4.15 9.23 10.86
C LEU A 246 5.53 9.90 10.93
N SER A 247 6.13 9.89 12.12
CA SER A 247 7.53 10.32 12.29
C SER A 247 8.45 9.50 11.38
N LEU A 248 9.46 10.13 10.80
CA LEU A 248 10.48 9.45 9.98
C LEU A 248 11.13 8.30 10.76
N THR A 249 11.33 8.46 12.05
CA THR A 249 11.88 7.42 12.95
C THR A 249 10.95 6.22 13.09
N SER A 250 9.64 6.45 13.24
CA SER A 250 8.62 5.39 13.29
C SER A 250 8.52 4.66 11.95
N SER A 251 8.53 5.41 10.84
CA SER A 251 8.53 4.84 9.49
C SER A 251 9.76 3.98 9.23
N PHE A 252 10.96 4.46 9.63
CA PHE A 252 12.21 3.73 9.49
C PHE A 252 12.22 2.45 10.33
N LYS A 253 11.71 2.51 11.57
CA LYS A 253 11.58 1.33 12.45
C LYS A 253 10.66 0.26 11.86
N LEU A 254 9.54 0.66 11.25
CA LEU A 254 8.62 -0.24 10.55
C LEU A 254 9.29 -0.91 9.34
N ILE A 255 10.06 -0.14 8.55
CA ILE A 255 10.81 -0.66 7.40
C ILE A 255 11.86 -1.66 7.86
N LEU A 256 12.69 -1.33 8.85
CA LEU A 256 13.73 -2.23 9.37
C LEU A 256 13.16 -3.55 9.89
N ARG A 257 12.03 -3.51 10.60
CA ARG A 257 11.35 -4.71 11.09
C ARG A 257 10.77 -5.56 9.95
N SER A 258 10.24 -4.92 8.91
CA SER A 258 9.76 -5.62 7.72
C SER A 258 10.90 -6.36 7.00
N ILE A 259 12.08 -5.76 6.92
CA ILE A 259 13.30 -6.36 6.36
C ILE A 259 13.76 -7.53 7.24
N SER A 260 13.76 -7.35 8.57
CA SER A 260 14.22 -8.36 9.53
C SER A 260 13.44 -9.68 9.43
N ARG A 261 12.16 -9.64 9.10
CA ARG A 261 11.32 -10.86 8.97
C ARG A 261 11.52 -11.60 7.64
N LYS A 262 11.94 -10.89 6.60
CA LYS A 262 12.20 -11.47 5.26
C LYS A 262 13.70 -11.52 4.95
N LYS A 263 14.53 -11.79 5.95
CA LYS A 263 16.00 -11.79 5.86
C LYS A 263 16.50 -12.56 4.64
N VAL A 264 16.04 -13.79 4.46
CA VAL A 264 16.47 -14.65 3.35
C VAL A 264 16.18 -14.00 2.00
N ARG A 265 14.96 -13.47 1.81
CA ARG A 265 14.58 -12.79 0.56
C ARG A 265 15.37 -11.51 0.35
N PHE A 266 15.56 -10.72 1.41
CA PHE A 266 16.34 -9.48 1.33
C PHE A 266 17.79 -9.77 0.96
N PHE A 267 18.45 -10.72 1.66
CA PHE A 267 19.84 -11.08 1.36
C PHE A 267 19.97 -11.72 -0.03
N ALA A 268 19.00 -12.54 -0.46
CA ALA A 268 19.01 -13.12 -1.80
C ALA A 268 18.92 -12.03 -2.90
N THR A 269 17.99 -11.07 -2.77
CA THR A 269 17.86 -9.97 -3.74
C THR A 269 19.07 -9.03 -3.70
N PHE A 270 19.63 -8.77 -2.53
CA PHE A 270 20.84 -7.96 -2.36
C PHE A 270 22.06 -8.63 -3.02
N PHE A 271 22.24 -9.95 -2.79
CA PHE A 271 23.33 -10.71 -3.40
C PHE A 271 23.21 -10.82 -4.92
N LEU A 272 21.98 -11.04 -5.43
CA LEU A 272 21.71 -10.99 -6.87
C LEU A 272 22.02 -9.62 -7.48
N GLY A 273 21.72 -8.54 -6.77
CA GLY A 273 22.04 -7.17 -7.20
C GLY A 273 23.55 -6.93 -7.28
N ILE A 274 24.31 -7.39 -6.27
CA ILE A 274 25.79 -7.30 -6.26
C ILE A 274 26.36 -8.14 -7.41
N LEU A 275 25.86 -9.35 -7.61
CA LEU A 275 26.31 -10.22 -8.71
C LEU A 275 26.05 -9.58 -10.08
N ALA A 276 24.89 -8.97 -10.27
CA ALA A 276 24.55 -8.25 -11.50
C ALA A 276 25.49 -7.07 -11.76
N LEU A 277 25.80 -6.27 -10.72
CA LEU A 277 26.76 -5.16 -10.80
C LEU A 277 28.18 -5.67 -11.12
N PHE A 278 28.59 -6.77 -10.50
CA PHE A 278 29.88 -7.39 -10.76
C PHE A 278 29.97 -7.87 -12.22
N CYS A 279 28.94 -8.58 -12.71
CA CYS A 279 28.89 -9.03 -14.12
C CYS A 279 28.89 -7.85 -15.09
N PHE A 280 28.17 -6.77 -14.76
CA PHE A 280 28.17 -5.56 -15.58
C PHE A 280 29.55 -4.89 -15.61
N SER A 281 30.21 -4.73 -14.43
CA SER A 281 31.55 -4.16 -14.32
C SER A 281 32.59 -5.00 -15.06
N PHE A 282 32.53 -6.33 -14.91
CA PHE A 282 33.41 -7.25 -15.59
C PHE A 282 33.20 -7.24 -17.13
N GLY A 283 31.93 -7.23 -17.56
CA GLY A 283 31.59 -7.08 -18.97
C GLY A 283 32.05 -5.75 -19.55
N TYR A 284 31.93 -4.66 -18.81
CA TYR A 284 32.45 -3.36 -19.21
C TYR A 284 33.97 -3.37 -19.34
N GLN A 285 34.67 -3.98 -18.38
CA GLN A 285 36.15 -4.11 -18.44
C GLN A 285 36.62 -4.90 -19.66
N ILE A 286 35.93 -6.02 -20.02
CA ILE A 286 36.24 -6.80 -21.21
C ILE A 286 36.07 -5.99 -22.51
N VAL A 287 35.00 -5.16 -22.55
CA VAL A 287 34.71 -4.33 -23.74
C VAL A 287 35.62 -3.10 -23.81
N SER A 288 36.06 -2.56 -22.67
CA SER A 288 36.91 -1.37 -22.58
C SER A 288 38.41 -1.65 -22.53
N THR A 289 38.83 -2.94 -22.51
CA THR A 289 40.28 -3.27 -22.65
C THR A 289 40.77 -2.68 -23.96
N PRO A 290 41.77 -1.78 -23.93
CA PRO A 290 42.25 -1.12 -25.14
C PRO A 290 42.76 -2.19 -26.12
N THR A 291 42.22 -2.16 -27.33
CA THR A 291 42.71 -3.00 -28.45
C THR A 291 44.23 -2.84 -28.69
N GLU A 292 44.81 -1.79 -28.15
CA GLU A 292 46.25 -1.49 -28.18
C GLU A 292 47.11 -2.50 -27.39
N GLU A 293 46.68 -2.88 -26.16
CA GLU A 293 47.44 -3.88 -25.36
C GLU A 293 47.32 -5.26 -25.97
N ALA A 294 46.14 -5.65 -26.48
CA ALA A 294 45.98 -6.91 -27.21
C ALA A 294 46.81 -6.97 -28.50
N LYS A 295 47.00 -5.82 -29.18
CA LYS A 295 47.84 -5.69 -30.35
C LYS A 295 49.31 -5.83 -29.98
N LEU A 296 49.77 -5.22 -28.87
CA LEU A 296 51.14 -5.34 -28.39
C LEU A 296 51.51 -6.77 -27.97
N VAL A 297 50.59 -7.46 -27.26
CA VAL A 297 50.80 -8.86 -26.87
C VAL A 297 50.85 -9.78 -28.07
N ALA A 298 49.97 -9.63 -29.05
CA ALA A 298 49.98 -10.39 -30.28
C ALA A 298 51.24 -10.12 -31.12
N GLN A 299 51.78 -8.91 -31.10
CA GLN A 299 53.02 -8.53 -31.78
C GLN A 299 54.26 -9.13 -31.10
N HIS A 300 54.23 -9.27 -29.76
CA HIS A 300 55.32 -9.87 -28.99
C HIS A 300 55.37 -11.40 -29.13
N GLU A 301 54.20 -12.05 -29.20
CA GLU A 301 54.09 -13.50 -29.34
C GLU A 301 54.39 -14.00 -30.75
N SER A 302 54.12 -13.21 -31.80
CA SER A 302 54.28 -13.66 -33.20
C SER A 302 55.70 -13.52 -33.75
N GLY A 303 56.59 -12.82 -33.04
CA GLY A 303 58.01 -12.63 -33.48
C GLY A 303 58.18 -11.98 -34.85
N ASN A 304 57.11 -11.65 -35.55
CA ASN A 304 57.05 -11.01 -36.83
C ASN A 304 56.58 -9.57 -36.75
N LYS A 305 57.13 -8.72 -37.61
CA LYS A 305 56.70 -7.31 -37.75
C LYS A 305 55.32 -7.21 -38.41
N THR A 306 54.28 -7.70 -37.72
CA THR A 306 52.89 -7.54 -38.15
C THR A 306 52.29 -6.27 -37.53
N MET A 307 51.83 -5.35 -38.36
CA MET A 307 51.18 -4.12 -37.95
C MET A 307 49.66 -4.26 -38.14
N PHE A 308 48.92 -4.12 -37.05
CA PHE A 308 47.45 -4.06 -37.12
C PHE A 308 47.02 -2.60 -37.39
N LEU A 309 46.42 -2.36 -38.54
CA LEU A 309 45.84 -1.06 -38.88
C LEU A 309 44.34 -1.09 -38.58
N GLU A 310 43.95 -0.31 -37.60
CA GLU A 310 42.52 -0.06 -37.33
C GLU A 310 42.04 1.04 -38.26
N ALA A 311 41.23 0.68 -39.24
CA ALA A 311 40.71 1.63 -40.21
C ALA A 311 39.51 2.41 -39.59
N HIS A 312 39.79 3.54 -38.96
CA HIS A 312 38.78 4.54 -38.63
C HIS A 312 38.55 5.41 -39.88
N GLY A 313 37.38 5.22 -40.50
CA GLY A 313 36.90 6.10 -41.58
C GLY A 313 37.32 5.72 -43.00
N ILE A 314 37.16 4.46 -43.40
CA ILE A 314 37.30 4.04 -44.79
C ILE A 314 36.11 4.59 -45.60
N ARG A 315 36.40 5.40 -46.61
CA ARG A 315 35.41 5.84 -47.60
C ARG A 315 35.54 4.91 -48.83
N LYS A 316 34.43 4.38 -49.32
CA LYS A 316 34.38 3.57 -50.50
C LYS A 316 34.21 4.52 -51.69
N ASP A 317 35.22 4.58 -52.58
CA ASP A 317 35.10 5.29 -53.82
C ASP A 317 34.38 4.47 -54.90
N ASN A 318 33.87 5.11 -55.92
CA ASN A 318 33.07 4.52 -57.00
C ASN A 318 33.77 3.36 -57.74
N ASP A 319 35.09 3.24 -57.63
CA ASP A 319 35.90 2.18 -58.29
C ASP A 319 36.26 1.02 -57.38
N ASN A 320 35.55 0.80 -56.28
CA ASN A 320 35.81 -0.28 -55.32
C ASN A 320 37.21 -0.28 -54.66
N SER A 321 37.96 0.83 -54.74
CA SER A 321 39.20 1.03 -54.01
C SER A 321 38.97 1.67 -52.66
N PHE A 322 39.78 1.31 -51.66
CA PHE A 322 39.70 1.85 -50.30
C PHE A 322 40.85 2.84 -50.09
N CYS A 323 40.51 4.11 -49.79
CA CYS A 323 41.47 5.14 -49.45
C CYS A 323 41.43 5.48 -47.98
N PHE A 324 42.55 5.73 -47.34
CA PHE A 324 42.65 6.24 -45.98
C PHE A 324 42.44 7.77 -45.98
N LYS A 325 41.75 8.28 -45.02
CA LYS A 325 41.36 9.69 -44.90
C LYS A 325 42.50 10.63 -44.49
N ASP A 326 43.69 10.08 -44.18
CA ASP A 326 44.84 10.85 -43.69
C ASP A 326 46.11 10.51 -44.51
N ASP A 327 46.41 11.36 -45.49
CA ASP A 327 47.61 11.27 -46.38
C ASP A 327 48.94 11.53 -45.66
N SER A 328 48.91 11.88 -44.36
CA SER A 328 50.11 12.30 -43.62
C SER A 328 50.98 11.15 -43.14
N ILE A 329 50.48 9.93 -43.05
CA ILE A 329 51.20 8.79 -42.48
C ILE A 329 52.02 8.01 -43.53
N PHE A 330 51.72 8.14 -44.80
CA PHE A 330 52.37 7.34 -45.86
C PHE A 330 53.30 8.07 -46.81
N LYS A 331 53.77 9.28 -46.47
CA LYS A 331 54.85 9.93 -47.23
C LYS A 331 56.21 9.43 -46.76
N LYS A 332 56.69 8.34 -47.31
CA LYS A 332 58.07 7.82 -47.40
C LYS A 332 58.19 6.39 -46.89
N LYS A 333 57.78 5.47 -47.72
CA LYS A 333 58.58 4.26 -48.11
C LYS A 333 57.67 3.43 -48.99
N GLN A 334 58.15 3.08 -50.19
CA GLN A 334 57.55 2.07 -51.04
C GLN A 334 57.61 0.74 -50.28
N CYS A 335 56.49 0.27 -49.81
CA CYS A 335 56.30 -1.05 -49.26
C CYS A 335 55.37 -1.82 -50.20
N GLU A 336 55.82 -2.94 -50.78
CA GLU A 336 54.93 -3.80 -51.52
C GLU A 336 54.01 -4.58 -50.60
N VAL A 337 52.70 -4.52 -50.89
CA VAL A 337 51.67 -5.29 -50.15
C VAL A 337 51.66 -6.70 -50.70
N LEU A 338 52.23 -7.65 -49.95
CA LEU A 338 52.41 -9.03 -50.43
C LEU A 338 51.23 -9.99 -50.18
N ALA A 339 50.35 -9.70 -49.21
CA ALA A 339 49.14 -10.50 -49.00
C ALA A 339 48.07 -9.76 -48.20
N CYS A 340 46.80 -9.92 -48.60
CA CYS A 340 45.62 -9.45 -47.85
C CYS A 340 44.80 -10.68 -47.45
N HIS A 341 44.67 -10.93 -46.12
CA HIS A 341 43.79 -11.97 -45.60
C HIS A 341 42.49 -11.36 -45.12
N LYS A 342 41.38 -11.74 -45.76
CA LYS A 342 40.03 -11.29 -45.44
C LYS A 342 39.41 -12.21 -44.40
N ASN A 343 39.30 -11.79 -43.17
CA ASN A 343 38.55 -12.53 -42.15
C ASN A 343 37.10 -12.08 -42.13
N ILE A 344 36.17 -12.98 -42.47
CA ILE A 344 34.77 -12.71 -42.84
C ILE A 344 33.89 -12.29 -41.67
N ARG A 345 34.31 -12.34 -40.42
CA ARG A 345 33.44 -12.11 -39.27
C ARG A 345 33.61 -10.81 -38.47
N ARG A 346 34.68 -10.07 -38.69
CA ARG A 346 34.82 -8.69 -38.16
C ARG A 346 35.61 -7.88 -39.18
N LYS A 347 35.23 -6.66 -39.48
CA LYS A 347 35.84 -5.74 -40.47
C LYS A 347 37.27 -5.33 -40.10
N CYS A 348 38.17 -6.30 -39.91
CA CYS A 348 39.58 -6.07 -39.68
C CYS A 348 40.35 -6.62 -40.86
N PHE A 349 41.14 -5.79 -41.49
CA PHE A 349 42.08 -6.17 -42.53
C PHE A 349 43.45 -6.32 -41.89
N VAL A 350 44.06 -7.47 -42.03
CA VAL A 350 45.47 -7.69 -41.63
C VAL A 350 46.34 -7.53 -42.88
N TRP A 351 47.25 -6.60 -42.84
CA TRP A 351 48.25 -6.38 -43.87
C TRP A 351 49.58 -6.85 -43.36
N THR A 352 50.23 -7.69 -44.06
CA THR A 352 51.61 -8.08 -43.77
C THR A 352 52.55 -7.27 -44.70
N LEU A 353 53.37 -6.44 -44.10
CA LEU A 353 54.36 -5.67 -44.77
C LEU A 353 55.75 -6.41 -44.64
N GLN A 354 56.34 -6.81 -45.71
CA GLN A 354 57.74 -7.18 -45.69
C GLN A 354 58.59 -5.95 -46.05
N CYS A 355 59.43 -5.52 -45.08
CA CYS A 355 60.45 -4.49 -45.33
C CYS A 355 61.77 -5.13 -45.77
#